data_ba58e5bc26fa0eedb5f3b5931c438a97
#
_entry.id   ba58e5bc26fa0eedb5f3b5931c438a97
#
_cell.length_a   1.000
_cell.length_b   1.000
_cell.length_c   1.000
_cell.angle_alpha   90.00
_cell.angle_beta   90.00
_cell.angle_gamma   90.00
#
_symmetry.space_group_name_H-M   'P 1'
#
loop_
_entity.id
_entity.type
_entity.pdbx_description
1 polymer ?
#
loop_
_entity_poly.entity_id
_entity_poly.type
_entity_poly.pdbx_seq_one_letter_code
_entity_poly.pdbx_strand_id
1 'polypeptide(L)'
;FLTEDGKDFDLSKLFKDVSKAKELLLSQIKSTLEDKKLDQAKIDQVIKSFTDQELTSWSFDYKDSQIILYPADPGETLEEIALPISSFFDVLESSYLLEKDAELYQAYFAQKNKKVVALTFDDGPNPTTTTQALDTLAKYGVKATFFVLGKNIAGNENLLKRMKSEGHVVGNHSWSHPVLSQLSLEDAKKQITDTEDLLTQVLGSSSKL
;
A
#
# COMPACT_ATOMS: atom_id res chain seq x y z
N PHE A 1 -21.45 24.64 -7.98
CA PHE A 1 -21.89 23.67 -8.99
C PHE A 1 -23.36 23.37 -8.77
N LEU A 2 -24.14 23.17 -9.83
CA LEU A 2 -25.52 22.72 -9.77
C LEU A 2 -25.59 21.27 -10.23
N THR A 3 -26.38 20.46 -9.54
CA THR A 3 -26.76 19.12 -10.00
C THR A 3 -27.68 19.21 -11.23
N GLU A 4 -27.89 18.10 -11.96
CA GLU A 4 -28.82 18.08 -13.13
C GLU A 4 -30.25 18.55 -12.78
N ASP A 5 -30.66 18.39 -11.52
CA ASP A 5 -31.94 18.87 -11.00
C ASP A 5 -31.92 20.35 -10.51
N GLY A 6 -30.81 21.06 -10.76
CA GLY A 6 -30.65 22.49 -10.45
C GLY A 6 -30.43 22.81 -8.97
N LYS A 7 -30.07 21.84 -8.14
CA LYS A 7 -29.71 22.05 -6.72
C LYS A 7 -28.23 22.35 -6.57
N ASP A 8 -27.90 23.08 -5.51
CA ASP A 8 -26.50 23.33 -5.15
C ASP A 8 -25.78 22.00 -4.85
N PHE A 9 -24.63 21.81 -5.51
CA PHE A 9 -23.75 20.66 -5.30
C PHE A 9 -22.65 21.05 -4.31
N ASP A 10 -22.71 20.51 -3.12
CA ASP A 10 -21.70 20.68 -2.08
C ASP A 10 -20.81 19.42 -1.97
N LEU A 11 -19.65 19.56 -1.33
CA LEU A 11 -18.64 18.50 -1.23
C LEU A 11 -19.17 17.25 -0.53
N SER A 12 -20.12 17.38 0.41
CA SER A 12 -20.65 16.23 1.15
C SER A 12 -21.36 15.21 0.26
N LYS A 13 -21.91 15.65 -0.88
CA LYS A 13 -22.60 14.78 -1.83
C LYS A 13 -21.69 13.81 -2.57
N LEU A 14 -20.39 14.09 -2.64
CA LEU A 14 -19.42 13.15 -3.18
C LEU A 14 -19.22 11.90 -2.31
N PHE A 15 -19.77 11.86 -1.09
CA PHE A 15 -19.46 10.84 -0.11
C PHE A 15 -20.69 10.14 0.45
N LYS A 16 -20.60 8.80 0.60
CA LYS A 16 -21.61 7.96 1.25
C LYS A 16 -21.62 8.13 2.77
N ASP A 17 -20.45 8.35 3.36
CA ASP A 17 -20.22 8.54 4.78
C ASP A 17 -19.47 9.86 4.98
N VAL A 18 -20.22 10.91 5.27
CA VAL A 18 -19.72 12.29 5.38
C VAL A 18 -18.75 12.44 6.55
N SER A 19 -19.01 11.76 7.68
CA SER A 19 -18.17 11.85 8.88
C SER A 19 -16.79 11.23 8.61
N LYS A 20 -16.78 10.03 8.07
CA LYS A 20 -15.56 9.33 7.71
C LYS A 20 -14.80 10.04 6.58
N ALA A 21 -15.53 10.63 5.63
CA ALA A 21 -14.93 11.42 4.56
C ALA A 21 -14.23 12.66 5.11
N LYS A 22 -14.82 13.37 6.06
CA LYS A 22 -14.21 14.54 6.70
C LYS A 22 -12.90 14.17 7.41
N GLU A 23 -12.88 13.07 8.17
CA GLU A 23 -11.66 12.58 8.82
C GLU A 23 -10.56 12.25 7.79
N LEU A 24 -10.92 11.55 6.72
CA LEU A 24 -9.98 11.18 5.66
C LEU A 24 -9.45 12.42 4.92
N LEU A 25 -10.30 13.37 4.60
CA LEU A 25 -9.92 14.64 3.96
C LEU A 25 -8.93 15.41 4.83
N LEU A 26 -9.20 15.58 6.11
CA LEU A 26 -8.30 16.25 7.06
C LEU A 26 -6.95 15.54 7.16
N SER A 27 -6.94 14.22 7.18
CA SER A 27 -5.72 13.42 7.18
C SER A 27 -4.90 13.62 5.90
N GLN A 28 -5.54 13.59 4.72
CA GLN A 28 -4.89 13.81 3.44
C GLN A 28 -4.40 15.26 3.27
N ILE A 29 -5.17 16.24 3.72
CA ILE A 29 -4.73 17.65 3.76
C ILE A 29 -3.44 17.75 4.57
N LYS A 30 -3.42 17.22 5.79
CA LYS A 30 -2.24 17.24 6.66
C LYS A 30 -1.01 16.64 5.98
N SER A 31 -1.13 15.42 5.45
CA SER A 31 -0.03 14.75 4.75
C SER A 31 0.46 15.57 3.55
N THR A 32 -0.45 16.13 2.75
CA THR A 32 -0.09 16.96 1.59
C THR A 32 0.67 18.23 1.99
N LEU A 33 0.31 18.85 3.10
CA LEU A 33 0.98 20.05 3.61
C LEU A 33 2.35 19.73 4.21
N GLU A 34 2.50 18.59 4.88
CA GLU A 34 3.77 18.07 5.37
C GLU A 34 4.73 17.78 4.21
N ASP A 35 4.25 17.17 3.12
CA ASP A 35 5.03 16.90 1.90
C ASP A 35 5.49 18.19 1.22
N LYS A 36 4.68 19.24 1.28
CA LYS A 36 5.05 20.61 0.82
C LYS A 36 6.03 21.33 1.76
N LYS A 37 6.40 20.69 2.89
CA LYS A 37 7.35 21.22 3.89
C LYS A 37 6.92 22.55 4.51
N LEU A 38 5.61 22.76 4.70
CA LEU A 38 5.11 23.90 5.46
C LEU A 38 5.48 23.72 6.95
N ASP A 39 5.62 24.85 7.63
CA ASP A 39 5.82 24.81 9.09
C ASP A 39 4.57 24.35 9.84
N GLN A 40 4.76 23.75 11.02
CA GLN A 40 3.68 23.13 11.79
C GLN A 40 2.56 24.11 12.15
N ALA A 41 2.89 25.35 12.45
CA ALA A 41 1.90 26.36 12.82
C ALA A 41 0.95 26.68 11.65
N LYS A 42 1.47 26.74 10.41
CA LYS A 42 0.66 26.91 9.21
C LYS A 42 -0.21 25.68 8.94
N ILE A 43 0.35 24.47 9.08
CA ILE A 43 -0.42 23.23 8.95
C ILE A 43 -1.59 23.23 9.92
N ASP A 44 -1.36 23.53 11.19
CA ASP A 44 -2.39 23.57 12.23
C ASP A 44 -3.46 24.63 11.95
N GLN A 45 -3.08 25.80 11.44
CA GLN A 45 -4.01 26.86 11.04
C GLN A 45 -4.92 26.40 9.90
N VAL A 46 -4.35 25.79 8.85
CA VAL A 46 -5.12 25.29 7.69
C VAL A 46 -6.05 24.16 8.13
N ILE A 47 -5.54 23.18 8.87
CA ILE A 47 -6.36 22.07 9.40
C ILE A 47 -7.53 22.61 10.25
N LYS A 48 -7.27 23.59 11.11
CA LYS A 48 -8.29 24.21 11.93
C LYS A 48 -9.37 24.88 11.08
N SER A 49 -9.01 25.61 10.02
CA SER A 49 -9.98 26.29 9.14
C SER A 49 -10.98 25.32 8.51
N PHE A 50 -10.56 24.08 8.21
CA PHE A 50 -11.44 23.03 7.70
C PHE A 50 -12.18 22.28 8.82
N THR A 51 -11.55 22.07 9.98
CA THR A 51 -12.17 21.35 11.11
C THR A 51 -13.36 22.09 11.67
N ASP A 52 -13.26 23.42 11.77
CA ASP A 52 -14.27 24.29 12.36
C ASP A 52 -15.50 24.49 11.46
N GLN A 53 -15.49 23.97 10.24
CA GLN A 53 -16.57 24.07 9.26
C GLN A 53 -17.21 22.71 8.96
N GLU A 54 -18.50 22.73 8.61
CA GLU A 54 -19.16 21.54 8.05
C GLU A 54 -18.70 21.30 6.60
N LEU A 55 -18.66 20.03 6.18
CA LEU A 55 -18.20 19.64 4.84
C LEU A 55 -19.01 20.29 3.71
N THR A 56 -20.27 20.59 3.96
CA THR A 56 -21.18 21.29 3.04
C THR A 56 -20.76 22.72 2.70
N SER A 57 -19.94 23.34 3.56
CA SER A 57 -19.47 24.72 3.39
C SER A 57 -18.04 24.83 2.87
N TRP A 58 -17.37 23.69 2.62
CA TRP A 58 -16.02 23.71 2.06
C TRP A 58 -16.06 24.13 0.59
N SER A 59 -15.23 25.10 0.22
CA SER A 59 -15.04 25.50 -1.16
C SER A 59 -14.17 24.50 -1.89
N PHE A 60 -14.62 23.98 -3.02
CA PHE A 60 -13.91 22.92 -3.75
C PHE A 60 -14.18 22.95 -5.27
N ASP A 61 -13.26 22.31 -6.00
CA ASP A 61 -13.47 21.84 -7.37
C ASP A 61 -13.25 20.32 -7.43
N TYR A 62 -13.90 19.66 -8.40
CA TYR A 62 -13.57 18.29 -8.78
C TYR A 62 -13.23 18.24 -10.26
N LYS A 63 -11.95 18.08 -10.56
CA LYS A 63 -11.42 18.04 -11.94
C LYS A 63 -10.10 17.26 -11.97
N ASP A 64 -9.73 16.75 -13.11
CA ASP A 64 -8.44 16.08 -13.37
C ASP A 64 -8.15 14.96 -12.37
N SER A 65 -9.19 14.19 -11.95
CA SER A 65 -9.10 13.12 -10.96
C SER A 65 -8.64 13.61 -9.56
N GLN A 66 -8.93 14.87 -9.24
CA GLN A 66 -8.57 15.49 -7.96
C GLN A 66 -9.75 16.25 -7.34
N ILE A 67 -9.85 16.19 -6.03
CA ILE A 67 -10.61 17.14 -5.22
C ILE A 67 -9.67 18.29 -4.89
N ILE A 68 -9.99 19.48 -5.35
CA ILE A 68 -9.21 20.70 -5.09
C ILE A 68 -9.96 21.50 -4.04
N LEU A 69 -9.32 21.72 -2.90
CA LEU A 69 -9.90 22.43 -1.76
C LEU A 69 -9.30 23.83 -1.68
N TYR A 70 -10.13 24.82 -1.37
CA TYR A 70 -9.75 26.21 -1.19
C TYR A 70 -9.90 26.59 0.28
N PRO A 71 -8.79 26.79 1.03
CA PRO A 71 -8.85 27.24 2.42
C PRO A 71 -9.55 28.60 2.54
N ALA A 72 -10.35 28.81 3.60
CA ALA A 72 -11.05 30.07 3.83
C ALA A 72 -10.09 31.23 4.12
N ASP A 73 -8.91 30.95 4.66
CA ASP A 73 -7.82 31.90 4.89
C ASP A 73 -6.51 31.31 4.36
N PRO A 74 -6.25 31.47 3.03
CA PRO A 74 -5.15 30.78 2.37
C PRO A 74 -3.77 31.32 2.76
N GLY A 75 -3.67 32.51 3.37
CA GLY A 75 -2.41 33.22 3.53
C GLY A 75 -1.74 33.54 2.18
N GLU A 76 -0.53 34.06 2.20
CA GLU A 76 0.19 34.47 0.97
C GLU A 76 0.74 33.28 0.14
N THR A 77 0.72 32.03 0.66
CA THR A 77 1.48 30.92 0.08
C THR A 77 0.68 29.65 -0.24
N LEU A 78 -0.63 29.61 0.05
CA LEU A 78 -1.45 28.42 -0.16
C LEU A 78 -2.80 28.80 -0.77
N GLU A 79 -2.90 28.75 -2.10
CA GLU A 79 -4.15 29.06 -2.80
C GLU A 79 -5.08 27.86 -2.90
N GLU A 80 -4.52 26.65 -3.04
CA GLU A 80 -5.30 25.42 -3.21
C GLU A 80 -4.58 24.19 -2.65
N ILE A 81 -5.38 23.18 -2.30
CA ILE A 81 -4.91 21.85 -1.87
C ILE A 81 -5.54 20.80 -2.78
N ALA A 82 -4.75 20.17 -3.64
CA ALA A 82 -5.19 19.15 -4.57
C ALA A 82 -5.00 17.76 -3.95
N LEU A 83 -6.07 16.98 -3.87
CA LEU A 83 -6.11 15.63 -3.29
C LEU A 83 -6.56 14.63 -4.34
N PRO A 84 -5.82 13.53 -4.60
CA PRO A 84 -6.23 12.51 -5.56
C PRO A 84 -7.58 11.88 -5.18
N ILE A 85 -8.54 11.84 -6.10
CA ILE A 85 -9.86 11.24 -5.85
C ILE A 85 -9.77 9.78 -5.42
N SER A 86 -8.75 9.05 -5.91
CA SER A 86 -8.51 7.65 -5.57
C SER A 86 -8.25 7.39 -4.08
N SER A 87 -7.78 8.41 -3.35
CA SER A 87 -7.58 8.32 -1.89
C SER A 87 -8.90 8.15 -1.12
N PHE A 88 -10.03 8.41 -1.77
CA PHE A 88 -11.35 8.44 -1.15
C PHE A 88 -12.31 7.35 -1.68
N PHE A 89 -11.88 6.46 -2.55
CA PHE A 89 -12.75 5.46 -3.19
C PHE A 89 -13.61 4.66 -2.22
N ASP A 90 -13.11 4.38 -1.02
CA ASP A 90 -13.85 3.63 0.00
C ASP A 90 -15.08 4.38 0.57
N VAL A 91 -15.09 5.68 0.48
CA VAL A 91 -16.15 6.54 1.03
C VAL A 91 -16.93 7.33 -0.02
N LEU A 92 -16.52 7.26 -1.30
CA LEU A 92 -17.14 8.01 -2.40
C LEU A 92 -18.52 7.46 -2.80
N GLU A 93 -19.40 8.38 -3.18
CA GLU A 93 -20.63 8.09 -3.92
C GLU A 93 -20.32 8.04 -5.42
N SER A 94 -20.40 6.85 -6.01
CA SER A 94 -19.92 6.62 -7.38
C SER A 94 -20.76 7.31 -8.47
N SER A 95 -21.98 7.71 -8.17
CA SER A 95 -22.88 8.39 -9.13
C SER A 95 -22.39 9.78 -9.55
N TYR A 96 -21.49 10.38 -8.78
CA TYR A 96 -20.95 11.71 -9.07
C TYR A 96 -19.51 11.69 -9.63
N LEU A 97 -18.96 10.51 -9.89
CA LEU A 97 -17.62 10.40 -10.46
C LEU A 97 -17.61 10.76 -11.95
N LEU A 98 -16.57 11.48 -12.38
CA LEU A 98 -16.27 11.65 -13.79
C LEU A 98 -16.02 10.28 -14.44
N GLU A 99 -16.34 10.12 -15.71
CA GLU A 99 -16.27 8.84 -16.44
C GLU A 99 -14.94 8.10 -16.21
N LYS A 100 -13.82 8.78 -16.38
CA LYS A 100 -12.48 8.22 -16.14
C LYS A 100 -12.29 7.73 -14.69
N ASP A 101 -12.80 8.45 -13.71
CA ASP A 101 -12.67 8.11 -12.31
C ASP A 101 -13.63 6.99 -11.92
N ALA A 102 -14.79 6.90 -12.57
CA ALA A 102 -15.71 5.79 -12.42
C ALA A 102 -15.11 4.47 -12.88
N GLU A 103 -14.35 4.45 -13.97
CA GLU A 103 -13.62 3.26 -14.44
C GLU A 103 -12.55 2.83 -13.39
N LEU A 104 -11.76 3.78 -12.89
CA LEU A 104 -10.77 3.51 -11.85
C LEU A 104 -11.40 3.01 -10.54
N TYR A 105 -12.54 3.57 -10.16
CA TYR A 105 -13.32 3.14 -9.01
C TYR A 105 -13.80 1.69 -9.15
N GLN A 106 -14.36 1.33 -10.31
CA GLN A 106 -14.79 -0.05 -10.58
C GLN A 106 -13.61 -1.02 -10.56
N ALA A 107 -12.47 -0.66 -11.16
CA ALA A 107 -11.25 -1.46 -11.13
C ALA A 107 -10.72 -1.68 -9.71
N TYR A 108 -10.73 -0.63 -8.88
CA TYR A 108 -10.34 -0.69 -7.47
C TYR A 108 -11.18 -1.72 -6.70
N PHE A 109 -12.52 -1.64 -6.79
CA PHE A 109 -13.39 -2.57 -6.09
C PHE A 109 -13.38 -3.98 -6.67
N ALA A 110 -13.22 -4.13 -7.97
CA ALA A 110 -13.02 -5.43 -8.60
C ALA A 110 -11.77 -6.13 -8.07
N GLN A 111 -10.69 -5.38 -7.83
CA GLN A 111 -9.47 -5.91 -7.25
C GLN A 111 -9.58 -6.13 -5.74
N LYS A 112 -10.14 -5.17 -4.99
CA LYS A 112 -10.33 -5.24 -3.54
C LYS A 112 -11.22 -6.41 -3.12
N ASN A 113 -12.26 -6.72 -3.90
CA ASN A 113 -13.20 -7.80 -3.62
C ASN A 113 -12.72 -9.17 -4.13
N LYS A 114 -11.56 -9.25 -4.76
CA LYS A 114 -10.96 -10.52 -5.12
C LYS A 114 -10.60 -11.28 -3.85
N LYS A 115 -11.19 -12.46 -3.69
CA LYS A 115 -10.74 -13.40 -2.65
C LYS A 115 -9.39 -13.94 -3.09
N VAL A 116 -8.32 -13.47 -2.47
CA VAL A 116 -6.95 -13.91 -2.72
C VAL A 116 -6.38 -14.58 -1.48
N VAL A 117 -5.56 -15.60 -1.69
CA VAL A 117 -4.80 -16.30 -0.65
C VAL A 117 -3.33 -16.20 -1.05
N ALA A 118 -2.48 -15.77 -0.11
CA ALA A 118 -1.03 -15.88 -0.26
C ALA A 118 -0.58 -17.22 0.30
N LEU A 119 0.15 -18.00 -0.51
CA LEU A 119 0.76 -19.25 -0.05
C LEU A 119 2.22 -18.96 0.33
N THR A 120 2.59 -19.37 1.55
CA THR A 120 3.97 -19.29 2.04
C THR A 120 4.44 -20.66 2.50
N PHE A 121 5.72 -20.93 2.32
CA PHE A 121 6.40 -22.13 2.76
C PHE A 121 7.67 -21.75 3.50
N ASP A 122 7.74 -22.11 4.76
CA ASP A 122 8.83 -21.75 5.64
C ASP A 122 9.81 -22.94 5.84
N ASP A 123 11.00 -22.64 6.38
CA ASP A 123 12.03 -23.61 6.79
C ASP A 123 12.70 -24.43 5.66
N GLY A 124 12.36 -24.17 4.39
CA GLY A 124 13.02 -24.81 3.28
C GLY A 124 14.47 -24.28 3.04
N PRO A 125 15.12 -24.73 1.95
CA PRO A 125 14.71 -25.81 1.07
C PRO A 125 14.94 -27.20 1.67
N ASN A 126 14.12 -28.16 1.25
CA ASN A 126 14.29 -29.59 1.51
C ASN A 126 14.17 -30.35 0.18
N PRO A 127 15.10 -31.27 -0.14
CA PRO A 127 15.14 -31.90 -1.45
C PRO A 127 13.88 -32.68 -1.82
N THR A 128 13.16 -33.20 -0.85
CA THR A 128 11.94 -33.97 -1.08
C THR A 128 10.70 -33.10 -1.05
N THR A 129 10.43 -32.44 0.08
CA THR A 129 9.16 -31.72 0.30
C THR A 129 9.07 -30.44 -0.53
N THR A 130 10.18 -29.70 -0.70
CA THR A 130 10.21 -28.51 -1.54
C THR A 130 10.02 -28.87 -3.01
N THR A 131 10.61 -29.98 -3.49
CA THR A 131 10.38 -30.46 -4.86
C THR A 131 8.91 -30.79 -5.10
N GLN A 132 8.27 -31.53 -4.17
CA GLN A 132 6.84 -31.86 -4.27
C GLN A 132 5.94 -30.62 -4.25
N ALA A 133 6.29 -29.64 -3.43
CA ALA A 133 5.57 -28.36 -3.39
C ALA A 133 5.66 -27.63 -4.74
N LEU A 134 6.86 -27.50 -5.28
CA LEU A 134 7.09 -26.85 -6.60
C LEU A 134 6.35 -27.60 -7.72
N ASP A 135 6.41 -28.92 -7.76
CA ASP A 135 5.68 -29.73 -8.76
C ASP A 135 4.16 -29.49 -8.67
N THR A 136 3.64 -29.41 -7.44
CA THR A 136 2.22 -29.15 -7.21
C THR A 136 1.85 -27.72 -7.63
N LEU A 137 2.63 -26.72 -7.25
CA LEU A 137 2.40 -25.33 -7.65
C LEU A 137 2.44 -25.16 -9.16
N ALA A 138 3.40 -25.81 -9.83
CA ALA A 138 3.51 -25.80 -11.30
C ALA A 138 2.27 -26.43 -11.95
N LYS A 139 1.81 -27.58 -11.44
CA LYS A 139 0.60 -28.28 -11.94
C LYS A 139 -0.63 -27.39 -11.93
N TYR A 140 -0.78 -26.54 -10.90
CA TYR A 140 -1.94 -25.66 -10.76
C TYR A 140 -1.69 -24.23 -11.24
N GLY A 141 -0.51 -23.91 -11.76
CA GLY A 141 -0.15 -22.57 -12.22
C GLY A 141 -0.11 -21.51 -11.10
N VAL A 142 0.09 -21.94 -9.85
CA VAL A 142 0.05 -21.08 -8.66
C VAL A 142 1.46 -20.64 -8.27
N LYS A 143 1.59 -19.38 -7.81
CA LYS A 143 2.85 -18.86 -7.26
C LYS A 143 2.77 -18.78 -5.75
N ALA A 144 3.94 -18.87 -5.11
CA ALA A 144 4.10 -18.87 -3.65
C ALA A 144 5.34 -18.08 -3.24
N THR A 145 5.46 -17.81 -1.95
CA THR A 145 6.67 -17.29 -1.31
C THR A 145 7.32 -18.40 -0.51
N PHE A 146 8.63 -18.59 -0.65
CA PHE A 146 9.42 -19.54 0.12
C PHE A 146 10.37 -18.76 1.02
N PHE A 147 10.16 -18.83 2.33
CA PHE A 147 11.08 -18.30 3.33
C PHE A 147 12.10 -19.38 3.69
N VAL A 148 13.34 -19.20 3.27
CA VAL A 148 14.37 -20.25 3.33
C VAL A 148 15.37 -20.01 4.44
N LEU A 149 15.77 -21.08 5.11
CA LEU A 149 16.84 -21.05 6.10
C LEU A 149 18.22 -21.14 5.43
N GLY A 150 19.13 -20.25 5.80
CA GLY A 150 20.48 -20.23 5.25
C GLY A 150 21.19 -21.58 5.35
N LYS A 151 21.08 -22.25 6.50
CA LYS A 151 21.69 -23.57 6.74
C LYS A 151 21.21 -24.69 5.80
N ASN A 152 20.05 -24.53 5.17
CA ASN A 152 19.45 -25.54 4.29
C ASN A 152 19.78 -25.29 2.81
N ILE A 153 20.45 -24.19 2.47
CA ILE A 153 20.74 -23.82 1.07
C ILE A 153 21.83 -24.68 0.47
N ALA A 154 22.89 -24.95 1.24
CA ALA A 154 24.03 -25.73 0.76
C ALA A 154 23.59 -27.14 0.29
N GLY A 155 23.91 -27.46 -0.98
CA GLY A 155 23.48 -28.69 -1.67
C GLY A 155 22.05 -28.64 -2.23
N ASN A 156 21.32 -27.57 -2.02
CA ASN A 156 19.96 -27.35 -2.52
C ASN A 156 19.82 -26.09 -3.40
N GLU A 157 20.93 -25.54 -3.90
CA GLU A 157 20.97 -24.31 -4.68
C GLU A 157 20.10 -24.40 -5.94
N ASN A 158 19.98 -25.59 -6.51
CA ASN A 158 19.15 -25.83 -7.69
C ASN A 158 17.65 -25.62 -7.37
N LEU A 159 17.20 -25.90 -6.14
CA LEU A 159 15.81 -25.64 -5.74
C LEU A 159 15.53 -24.14 -5.65
N LEU A 160 16.46 -23.33 -5.14
CA LEU A 160 16.33 -21.88 -5.12
C LEU A 160 16.25 -21.31 -6.54
N LYS A 161 17.13 -21.77 -7.44
CA LYS A 161 17.12 -21.38 -8.84
C LYS A 161 15.81 -21.80 -9.52
N ARG A 162 15.29 -22.98 -9.21
CA ARG A 162 14.00 -23.46 -9.67
C ARG A 162 12.85 -22.55 -9.17
N MET A 163 12.80 -22.25 -7.86
CA MET A 163 11.80 -21.32 -7.30
C MET A 163 11.80 -20.00 -8.08
N LYS A 164 12.98 -19.41 -8.30
CA LYS A 164 13.09 -18.14 -9.03
C LYS A 164 12.66 -18.27 -10.49
N SER A 165 13.10 -19.31 -11.20
CA SER A 165 12.77 -19.50 -12.63
C SER A 165 11.30 -19.79 -12.86
N GLU A 166 10.63 -20.45 -11.91
CA GLU A 166 9.19 -20.70 -11.94
C GLU A 166 8.37 -19.49 -11.46
N GLY A 167 9.00 -18.36 -11.07
CA GLY A 167 8.34 -17.12 -10.71
C GLY A 167 7.80 -17.08 -9.29
N HIS A 168 8.34 -17.89 -8.40
CA HIS A 168 8.09 -17.81 -6.96
C HIS A 168 8.97 -16.72 -6.32
N VAL A 169 8.53 -16.21 -5.16
CA VAL A 169 9.33 -15.30 -4.34
C VAL A 169 10.17 -16.14 -3.37
N VAL A 170 11.45 -15.79 -3.22
CA VAL A 170 12.34 -16.38 -2.22
C VAL A 170 12.68 -15.30 -1.20
N GLY A 171 12.37 -15.55 0.06
CA GLY A 171 12.61 -14.66 1.19
C GLY A 171 13.60 -15.25 2.19
N ASN A 172 14.16 -14.38 3.02
CA ASN A 172 15.11 -14.72 4.07
C ASN A 172 14.38 -15.15 5.36
N HIS A 173 14.66 -16.35 5.87
CA HIS A 173 14.07 -16.88 7.11
C HIS A 173 15.10 -17.06 8.22
N SER A 174 16.13 -16.22 8.27
CA SER A 174 17.32 -16.35 9.12
C SER A 174 18.20 -17.57 8.74
N TRP A 175 19.34 -17.69 9.41
CA TRP A 175 20.24 -18.83 9.15
C TRP A 175 19.70 -20.14 9.69
N SER A 176 19.23 -20.15 10.94
CA SER A 176 18.90 -21.39 11.64
C SER A 176 17.60 -21.37 12.45
N HIS A 177 16.80 -20.31 12.30
CA HIS A 177 15.52 -20.09 12.99
C HIS A 177 15.65 -19.99 14.54
N PRO A 178 16.58 -19.21 15.08
CA PRO A 178 16.64 -19.02 16.53
C PRO A 178 15.57 -18.04 17.01
N VAL A 179 15.34 -17.98 18.30
CA VAL A 179 14.55 -16.91 18.91
C VAL A 179 15.43 -15.63 18.92
N LEU A 180 15.28 -14.77 17.92
CA LEU A 180 16.15 -13.62 17.71
C LEU A 180 16.23 -12.67 18.90
N SER A 181 15.14 -12.52 19.67
CA SER A 181 15.13 -11.68 20.89
C SER A 181 15.98 -12.21 22.04
N GLN A 182 16.45 -13.45 21.95
CA GLN A 182 17.35 -14.08 22.94
C GLN A 182 18.82 -14.03 22.54
N LEU A 183 19.12 -13.50 21.35
CA LEU A 183 20.48 -13.37 20.85
C LEU A 183 21.05 -11.98 21.15
N SER A 184 22.38 -11.89 21.08
CA SER A 184 23.01 -10.56 20.98
C SER A 184 22.59 -9.87 19.68
N LEU A 185 22.64 -8.52 19.64
CA LEU A 185 22.33 -7.78 18.41
C LEU A 185 23.24 -8.19 17.25
N GLU A 186 24.50 -8.51 17.53
CA GLU A 186 25.48 -8.96 16.53
C GLU A 186 25.10 -10.33 15.97
N ASP A 187 24.78 -11.29 16.83
CA ASP A 187 24.37 -12.64 16.40
C ASP A 187 23.02 -12.59 15.65
N ALA A 188 22.07 -11.79 16.12
CA ALA A 188 20.80 -11.61 15.42
C ALA A 188 20.99 -11.01 14.02
N LYS A 189 21.85 -9.98 13.87
CA LYS A 189 22.22 -9.44 12.56
C LYS A 189 22.85 -10.52 11.68
N LYS A 190 23.79 -11.29 12.22
CA LYS A 190 24.47 -12.36 11.48
C LYS A 190 23.53 -13.42 10.95
N GLN A 191 22.49 -13.79 11.70
CA GLN A 191 21.44 -14.71 11.24
C GLN A 191 20.76 -14.22 9.95
N ILE A 192 20.59 -12.90 9.80
CA ILE A 192 19.96 -12.33 8.61
C ILE A 192 20.97 -12.11 7.49
N THR A 193 22.12 -11.48 7.80
CA THR A 193 23.11 -11.11 6.77
C THR A 193 23.74 -12.32 6.11
N ASP A 194 24.14 -13.34 6.88
CA ASP A 194 24.77 -14.56 6.30
C ASP A 194 23.82 -15.28 5.34
N THR A 195 22.53 -15.30 5.67
CA THR A 195 21.50 -15.88 4.79
C THR A 195 21.30 -15.04 3.54
N GLU A 196 21.23 -13.70 3.68
CA GLU A 196 21.04 -12.78 2.57
C GLU A 196 22.22 -12.81 1.58
N ASP A 197 23.46 -12.87 2.10
CA ASP A 197 24.65 -12.97 1.29
C ASP A 197 24.64 -14.27 0.46
N LEU A 198 24.25 -15.39 1.09
CA LEU A 198 24.15 -16.67 0.39
C LEU A 198 23.02 -16.69 -0.65
N LEU A 199 21.85 -16.11 -0.33
CA LEU A 199 20.75 -15.93 -1.28
C LEU A 199 21.18 -15.09 -2.48
N THR A 200 21.88 -13.98 -2.23
CA THR A 200 22.40 -13.11 -3.29
C THR A 200 23.42 -13.84 -4.16
N GLN A 201 24.30 -14.63 -3.56
CA GLN A 201 25.27 -15.43 -4.29
C GLN A 201 24.60 -16.47 -5.21
N VAL A 202 23.58 -17.16 -4.73
CA VAL A 202 22.88 -18.23 -5.47
C VAL A 202 21.95 -17.69 -6.53
N LEU A 203 21.20 -16.62 -6.21
CA LEU A 203 20.14 -16.07 -7.05
C LEU A 203 20.58 -14.86 -7.89
N GLY A 204 21.75 -14.27 -7.60
CA GLY A 204 22.25 -13.08 -8.30
C GLY A 204 21.47 -11.78 -7.97
N SER A 205 20.68 -11.79 -6.94
CA SER A 205 19.91 -10.61 -6.45
C SER A 205 19.53 -10.81 -4.99
N SER A 206 19.47 -9.72 -4.23
CA SER A 206 18.96 -9.75 -2.84
C SER A 206 17.52 -10.24 -2.77
N SER A 207 17.16 -10.81 -1.63
CA SER A 207 15.75 -11.06 -1.32
C SER A 207 15.01 -9.72 -1.22
N LYS A 208 13.72 -9.72 -1.51
CA LYS A 208 12.88 -8.52 -1.38
C LYS A 208 12.02 -8.55 -0.11
N LEU A 209 12.23 -9.61 0.70
CA LEU A 209 11.47 -9.89 1.92
C LEU A 209 12.43 -10.34 3.02
#